data_d5d373bafdc154d3267ace09b80582ea
#
_entry.id   d5d373bafdc154d3267ace09b80582ea
#
_cell.length_a   1.000
_cell.length_b   1.000
_cell.length_c   1.000
_cell.angle_alpha   90.00
_cell.angle_beta   90.00
_cell.angle_gamma   90.00
#
_symmetry.space_group_name_H-M   'P 1'
#
loop_
_entity.id
_entity.type
_entity.pdbx_description
1 polymer ?
#
loop_
_entity_poly.entity_id
_entity_poly.type
_entity_poly.pdbx_seq_one_letter_code
_entity_poly.pdbx_strand_id
1 'polypeptide(L)'
;IDPTGPTGGSFLAAIIDTPTLEERWHQGGYVGYAITTVGAFAFLLAIVRVIMLTMMGAAVNSQLKSGEAKANNPLGRVLLVSQENPNIDTETLELKMAEAVLRETPKLESGLTLLKIIAAVAPLMGLLGTVTGMIITFQAITIFGAGDPKAMAGGISSALITTVLGLLVAIPTVLLHTVVNGRAQKIMHILNEQATGIVAERAEAAGN
;
A
#
# COMPACT_ATOMS: atom_id res chain seq x y z
N ILE A 1 32.78 40.85 -25.92
CA ILE A 1 31.63 41.66 -25.53
C ILE A 1 30.55 40.70 -25.14
N ASP A 2 30.30 40.60 -23.83
CA ASP A 2 29.20 39.74 -23.31
C ASP A 2 27.87 40.45 -23.63
N PRO A 3 27.02 39.86 -24.50
CA PRO A 3 25.76 40.49 -24.92
C PRO A 3 24.66 40.44 -23.86
N THR A 4 24.92 39.77 -22.73
CA THR A 4 23.89 39.47 -21.69
C THR A 4 23.90 40.49 -20.54
N GLY A 5 24.87 41.40 -20.46
CA GLY A 5 25.00 42.38 -19.38
C GLY A 5 25.27 41.77 -18.00
N PRO A 6 25.42 42.59 -16.95
CA PRO A 6 25.84 42.11 -15.62
C PRO A 6 24.84 41.15 -14.92
N THR A 7 23.63 41.00 -15.44
CA THR A 7 22.61 40.11 -14.88
C THR A 7 22.45 38.79 -15.66
N GLY A 8 22.94 38.70 -16.92
CA GLY A 8 22.73 37.52 -17.78
C GLY A 8 23.53 36.29 -17.35
N GLY A 9 24.73 36.49 -16.82
CA GLY A 9 25.56 35.40 -16.32
C GLY A 9 24.95 34.68 -15.09
N SER A 10 24.28 35.43 -14.23
CA SER A 10 23.61 34.82 -13.04
C SER A 10 22.35 34.03 -13.40
N PHE A 11 21.63 34.47 -14.43
CA PHE A 11 20.43 33.76 -14.89
C PHE A 11 20.78 32.45 -15.64
N LEU A 12 21.80 32.50 -16.51
CA LEU A 12 22.30 31.29 -17.18
C LEU A 12 22.95 30.32 -16.21
N ALA A 13 23.70 30.79 -15.21
CA ALA A 13 24.24 29.96 -14.14
C ALA A 13 23.12 29.29 -13.32
N ALA A 14 22.03 30.00 -13.01
CA ALA A 14 20.87 29.44 -12.32
C ALA A 14 20.13 28.36 -13.11
N ILE A 15 20.17 28.41 -14.45
CA ILE A 15 19.59 27.35 -15.31
C ILE A 15 20.52 26.14 -15.40
N ILE A 16 21.84 26.36 -15.39
CA ILE A 16 22.85 25.29 -15.47
C ILE A 16 22.97 24.55 -14.12
N ASP A 17 22.81 25.25 -13.00
CA ASP A 17 22.89 24.73 -11.63
C ASP A 17 21.56 24.13 -11.13
N THR A 18 20.63 23.73 -12.00
CA THR A 18 19.44 23.02 -11.56
C THR A 18 19.83 21.64 -11.01
N PRO A 19 19.58 21.36 -9.71
CA PRO A 19 19.98 20.10 -9.11
C PRO A 19 19.29 18.93 -9.82
N THR A 20 20.07 17.88 -10.11
CA THR A 20 19.58 16.63 -10.68
C THR A 20 18.60 15.94 -9.74
N LEU A 21 17.80 14.97 -10.25
CA LEU A 21 16.89 14.19 -9.40
C LEU A 21 17.63 13.43 -8.31
N GLU A 22 18.83 12.95 -8.60
CA GLU A 22 19.69 12.25 -7.64
C GLU A 22 20.16 13.20 -6.53
N GLU A 23 20.63 14.40 -6.87
CA GLU A 23 21.02 15.42 -5.90
C GLU A 23 19.85 15.84 -5.01
N ARG A 24 18.66 16.01 -5.59
CA ARG A 24 17.45 16.30 -4.83
C ARG A 24 17.10 15.18 -3.86
N TRP A 25 17.24 13.93 -4.28
CA TRP A 25 17.01 12.79 -3.39
C TRP A 25 17.98 12.78 -2.21
N HIS A 26 19.28 13.01 -2.47
CA HIS A 26 20.29 13.12 -1.42
C HIS A 26 20.06 14.32 -0.48
N GLN A 27 19.49 15.42 -0.99
CA GLN A 27 19.12 16.58 -0.15
C GLN A 27 18.06 16.25 0.90
N GLY A 28 17.25 15.19 0.70
CA GLY A 28 16.29 14.70 1.68
C GLY A 28 16.92 14.11 2.95
N GLY A 29 18.24 13.85 2.94
CA GLY A 29 19.01 13.35 4.08
C GLY A 29 18.47 12.04 4.64
N TYR A 30 18.71 11.81 5.94
CA TYR A 30 18.29 10.55 6.60
C TYR A 30 16.78 10.31 6.55
N VAL A 31 15.98 11.37 6.68
CA VAL A 31 14.51 11.25 6.61
C VAL A 31 14.08 10.85 5.19
N GLY A 32 14.68 11.45 4.16
CA GLY A 32 14.43 11.09 2.76
C GLY A 32 14.75 9.63 2.46
N TYR A 33 15.88 9.11 2.98
CA TYR A 33 16.24 7.69 2.81
C TYR A 33 15.27 6.76 3.56
N ALA A 34 14.83 7.12 4.75
CA ALA A 34 13.83 6.35 5.50
C ALA A 34 12.50 6.28 4.73
N ILE A 35 12.02 7.41 4.19
CA ILE A 35 10.79 7.48 3.40
C ILE A 35 10.89 6.60 2.16
N THR A 36 11.98 6.69 1.40
CA THR A 36 12.16 5.91 0.17
C THR A 36 12.30 4.42 0.44
N THR A 37 12.95 4.03 1.54
CA THR A 37 13.06 2.62 1.96
C THR A 37 11.70 2.04 2.32
N VAL A 38 10.91 2.76 3.13
CA VAL A 38 9.55 2.38 3.49
C VAL A 38 8.65 2.31 2.24
N GLY A 39 8.82 3.26 1.31
CA GLY A 39 8.10 3.28 0.05
C GLY A 39 8.43 2.07 -0.84
N ALA A 40 9.71 1.74 -1.01
CA ALA A 40 10.15 0.58 -1.78
C ALA A 40 9.60 -0.73 -1.18
N PHE A 41 9.61 -0.85 0.15
CA PHE A 41 9.01 -1.98 0.86
C PHE A 41 7.50 -2.07 0.62
N ALA A 42 6.77 -0.96 0.74
CA ALA A 42 5.32 -0.93 0.48
C ALA A 42 4.99 -1.32 -0.96
N PHE A 43 5.77 -0.83 -1.92
CA PHE A 43 5.58 -1.12 -3.33
C PHE A 43 5.81 -2.61 -3.63
N LEU A 44 6.89 -3.19 -3.10
CA LEU A 44 7.18 -4.61 -3.22
C LEU A 44 6.07 -5.47 -2.60
N LEU A 45 5.64 -5.13 -1.38
CA LEU A 45 4.55 -5.81 -0.69
C LEU A 45 3.25 -5.75 -1.52
N ALA A 46 2.91 -4.58 -2.07
CA ALA A 46 1.72 -4.40 -2.88
C ALA A 46 1.77 -5.25 -4.16
N ILE A 47 2.91 -5.28 -4.87
CA ILE A 47 3.07 -6.11 -6.08
C ILE A 47 2.88 -7.58 -5.75
N VAL A 48 3.55 -8.08 -4.71
CA VAL A 48 3.42 -9.48 -4.28
C VAL A 48 1.96 -9.81 -3.96
N ARG A 49 1.26 -8.93 -3.24
CA ARG A 49 -0.15 -9.12 -2.89
C ARG A 49 -1.08 -9.08 -4.11
N VAL A 50 -0.84 -8.18 -5.05
CA VAL A 50 -1.60 -8.13 -6.32
C VAL A 50 -1.46 -9.44 -7.08
N ILE A 51 -0.25 -9.98 -7.21
CA ILE A 51 0.02 -11.25 -7.90
C ILE A 51 -0.68 -12.40 -7.17
N MET A 52 -0.48 -12.54 -5.86
CA MET A 52 -1.07 -13.63 -5.06
C MET A 52 -2.60 -13.61 -5.13
N LEU A 53 -3.25 -12.46 -4.94
CA LEU A 53 -4.70 -12.36 -4.99
C LEU A 53 -5.25 -12.57 -6.40
N THR A 54 -4.50 -12.22 -7.44
CA THR A 54 -4.89 -12.50 -8.83
C THR A 54 -4.87 -14.01 -9.09
N MET A 55 -3.81 -14.70 -8.66
CA MET A 55 -3.71 -16.16 -8.78
C MET A 55 -4.81 -16.87 -7.97
N MET A 56 -5.05 -16.44 -6.72
CA MET A 56 -6.14 -16.98 -5.90
C MET A 56 -7.50 -16.72 -6.53
N GLY A 57 -7.75 -15.53 -7.06
CA GLY A 57 -8.99 -15.20 -7.75
C GLY A 57 -9.21 -16.04 -9.01
N ALA A 58 -8.17 -16.33 -9.78
CA ALA A 58 -8.23 -17.22 -10.93
C ALA A 58 -8.57 -18.67 -10.50
N ALA A 59 -7.94 -19.15 -9.42
CA ALA A 59 -8.22 -20.47 -8.86
C ALA A 59 -9.67 -20.58 -8.33
N VAL A 60 -10.17 -19.54 -7.66
CA VAL A 60 -11.58 -19.47 -7.20
C VAL A 60 -12.54 -19.47 -8.39
N ASN A 61 -12.27 -18.67 -9.43
CA ASN A 61 -13.11 -18.67 -10.64
C ASN A 61 -13.09 -20.01 -11.40
N SER A 62 -11.96 -20.73 -11.38
CA SER A 62 -11.88 -22.08 -11.92
C SER A 62 -12.69 -23.07 -11.08
N GLN A 63 -12.65 -22.92 -9.74
CA GLN A 63 -13.44 -23.76 -8.81
C GLN A 63 -14.94 -23.58 -9.00
N LEU A 64 -15.43 -22.36 -9.27
CA LEU A 64 -16.85 -22.09 -9.55
C LEU A 64 -17.38 -22.87 -10.77
N LYS A 65 -16.49 -23.21 -11.71
CA LYS A 65 -16.85 -23.98 -12.92
C LYS A 65 -16.66 -25.48 -12.74
N SER A 66 -16.06 -25.91 -11.65
CA SER A 66 -15.74 -27.31 -11.34
C SER A 66 -16.74 -27.84 -10.34
N GLY A 67 -17.37 -28.98 -10.63
CA GLY A 67 -18.27 -29.67 -9.69
C GLY A 67 -17.56 -30.33 -8.50
N GLU A 68 -16.23 -30.49 -8.53
CA GLU A 68 -15.44 -31.11 -7.47
C GLU A 68 -14.72 -30.05 -6.63
N ALA A 69 -14.90 -30.06 -5.33
CA ALA A 69 -14.21 -29.17 -4.41
C ALA A 69 -12.72 -29.55 -4.29
N LYS A 70 -11.81 -28.59 -4.47
CA LYS A 70 -10.36 -28.79 -4.39
C LYS A 70 -9.75 -27.96 -3.26
N ALA A 71 -9.04 -28.59 -2.34
CA ALA A 71 -8.42 -27.93 -1.18
C ALA A 71 -7.33 -26.89 -1.53
N ASN A 72 -6.91 -26.79 -2.80
CA ASN A 72 -5.82 -25.92 -3.25
C ASN A 72 -6.21 -24.43 -3.37
N ASN A 73 -7.49 -24.11 -3.19
CA ASN A 73 -7.98 -22.74 -3.26
C ASN A 73 -8.95 -22.43 -2.09
N PRO A 74 -9.17 -21.15 -1.75
CA PRO A 74 -10.03 -20.77 -0.61
C PRO A 74 -11.46 -21.29 -0.75
N LEU A 75 -12.05 -21.16 -1.93
CA LEU A 75 -13.42 -21.60 -2.17
C LEU A 75 -13.55 -23.13 -2.02
N GLY A 76 -12.64 -23.87 -2.61
CA GLY A 76 -12.66 -25.33 -2.50
C GLY A 76 -12.57 -25.82 -1.04
N ARG A 77 -11.77 -25.15 -0.20
CA ARG A 77 -11.71 -25.48 1.24
C ARG A 77 -13.02 -25.19 1.97
N VAL A 78 -13.74 -24.14 1.60
CA VAL A 78 -15.08 -23.85 2.13
C VAL A 78 -16.08 -24.90 1.65
N LEU A 79 -16.08 -25.26 0.36
CA LEU A 79 -16.97 -26.25 -0.22
C LEU A 79 -16.78 -27.66 0.40
N LEU A 80 -15.53 -28.03 0.69
CA LEU A 80 -15.21 -29.33 1.32
C LEU A 80 -15.91 -29.51 2.67
N VAL A 81 -16.12 -28.44 3.44
CA VAL A 81 -16.82 -28.52 4.73
C VAL A 81 -18.25 -29.08 4.56
N SER A 82 -18.96 -28.68 3.50
CA SER A 82 -20.29 -29.23 3.21
C SER A 82 -20.22 -30.69 2.73
N GLN A 83 -19.23 -31.04 1.92
CA GLN A 83 -19.07 -32.40 1.38
C GLN A 83 -18.65 -33.41 2.47
N GLU A 84 -17.80 -33.00 3.41
CA GLU A 84 -17.35 -33.84 4.55
C GLU A 84 -18.43 -34.01 5.60
N ASN A 85 -19.46 -33.19 5.61
CA ASN A 85 -20.54 -33.22 6.61
C ASN A 85 -21.93 -33.38 5.97
N PRO A 86 -22.22 -34.49 5.27
CA PRO A 86 -23.48 -34.64 4.53
C PRO A 86 -24.73 -34.76 5.40
N ASN A 87 -24.58 -35.24 6.64
CA ASN A 87 -25.70 -35.62 7.52
C ASN A 87 -25.91 -34.68 8.71
N ILE A 88 -25.21 -33.52 8.77
CA ILE A 88 -25.45 -32.55 9.85
C ILE A 88 -26.70 -31.72 9.56
N ASP A 89 -27.31 -31.20 10.61
CA ASP A 89 -28.42 -30.27 10.54
C ASP A 89 -27.99 -28.95 9.88
N THR A 90 -28.96 -28.24 9.30
CA THR A 90 -28.74 -27.03 8.54
C THR A 90 -28.12 -25.91 9.38
N GLU A 91 -28.52 -25.77 10.65
CA GLU A 91 -27.98 -24.76 11.58
C GLU A 91 -26.49 -25.00 11.86
N THR A 92 -26.12 -26.26 12.16
CA THR A 92 -24.71 -26.63 12.38
C THR A 92 -23.89 -26.47 11.08
N LEU A 93 -24.47 -26.76 9.92
CA LEU A 93 -23.79 -26.53 8.63
C LEU A 93 -23.50 -25.04 8.41
N GLU A 94 -24.47 -24.17 8.67
CA GLU A 94 -24.31 -22.73 8.57
C GLU A 94 -23.14 -22.23 9.41
N LEU A 95 -23.07 -22.65 10.68
CA LEU A 95 -21.98 -22.28 11.58
C LEU A 95 -20.61 -22.76 11.08
N LYS A 96 -20.52 -24.01 10.59
CA LYS A 96 -19.27 -24.56 10.04
C LYS A 96 -18.84 -23.86 8.76
N MET A 97 -19.78 -23.53 7.88
CA MET A 97 -19.49 -22.78 6.66
C MET A 97 -19.00 -21.36 6.98
N ALA A 98 -19.67 -20.68 7.91
CA ALA A 98 -19.24 -19.35 8.38
C ALA A 98 -17.84 -19.42 9.02
N GLU A 99 -17.56 -20.43 9.85
CA GLU A 99 -16.22 -20.66 10.41
C GLU A 99 -15.16 -20.85 9.31
N ALA A 100 -15.48 -21.65 8.28
CA ALA A 100 -14.56 -21.90 7.17
C ALA A 100 -14.22 -20.61 6.40
N VAL A 101 -15.21 -19.75 6.15
CA VAL A 101 -14.98 -18.43 5.53
C VAL A 101 -14.13 -17.55 6.44
N LEU A 102 -14.43 -17.49 7.74
CA LEU A 102 -13.64 -16.72 8.71
C LEU A 102 -12.18 -17.17 8.79
N ARG A 103 -11.88 -18.45 8.62
CA ARG A 103 -10.50 -18.98 8.58
C ARG A 103 -9.72 -18.53 7.33
N GLU A 104 -10.40 -18.26 6.22
CA GLU A 104 -9.75 -17.77 4.99
C GLU A 104 -9.54 -16.25 4.99
N THR A 105 -10.37 -15.49 5.71
CA THR A 105 -10.34 -14.02 5.77
C THR A 105 -8.94 -13.46 6.11
N PRO A 106 -8.23 -13.91 7.16
CA PRO A 106 -6.91 -13.37 7.49
C PRO A 106 -5.86 -13.58 6.39
N LYS A 107 -5.98 -14.67 5.63
CA LYS A 107 -5.07 -14.95 4.50
C LYS A 107 -5.30 -13.99 3.34
N LEU A 108 -6.55 -13.62 3.08
CA LEU A 108 -6.94 -12.67 2.04
C LEU A 108 -6.57 -11.24 2.42
N GLU A 109 -6.75 -10.85 3.68
CA GLU A 109 -6.49 -9.51 4.20
C GLU A 109 -5.04 -9.29 4.64
N SER A 110 -4.21 -10.32 4.67
CA SER A 110 -2.80 -10.22 5.08
C SER A 110 -2.07 -9.11 4.29
N GLY A 111 -1.33 -8.25 5.00
CA GLY A 111 -0.56 -7.16 4.43
C GLY A 111 -1.37 -5.91 4.03
N LEU A 112 -2.70 -5.97 3.94
CA LEU A 112 -3.55 -4.80 3.63
C LEU A 112 -3.45 -3.73 4.71
N THR A 113 -3.52 -4.14 5.98
CA THR A 113 -3.40 -3.23 7.12
C THR A 113 -2.05 -2.52 7.10
N LEU A 114 -0.97 -3.24 6.78
CA LEU A 114 0.37 -2.66 6.70
C LEU A 114 0.48 -1.63 5.57
N LEU A 115 -0.03 -1.94 4.38
CA LEU A 115 -0.09 -0.97 3.26
C LEU A 115 -0.87 0.28 3.64
N LYS A 116 -1.99 0.13 4.33
CA LYS A 116 -2.81 1.25 4.82
C LYS A 116 -2.03 2.12 5.82
N ILE A 117 -1.32 1.49 6.75
CA ILE A 117 -0.50 2.20 7.74
C ILE A 117 0.64 2.97 7.05
N ILE A 118 1.37 2.34 6.13
CA ILE A 118 2.46 3.01 5.39
C ILE A 118 1.93 4.20 4.61
N ALA A 119 0.80 4.05 3.91
CA ALA A 119 0.16 5.13 3.17
C ALA A 119 -0.19 6.34 4.06
N ALA A 120 -0.64 6.09 5.30
CA ALA A 120 -0.96 7.15 6.27
C ALA A 120 0.29 7.76 6.91
N VAL A 121 1.33 6.97 7.17
CA VAL A 121 2.53 7.39 7.88
C VAL A 121 3.53 8.11 6.95
N ALA A 122 3.60 7.75 5.66
CA ALA A 122 4.58 8.34 4.74
C ALA A 122 4.48 9.89 4.65
N PRO A 123 3.30 10.53 4.56
CA PRO A 123 3.20 11.99 4.60
C PRO A 123 3.65 12.58 5.95
N LEU A 124 3.41 11.88 7.06
CA LEU A 124 3.84 12.30 8.39
C LEU A 124 5.36 12.25 8.53
N MET A 125 6.01 11.27 7.91
CA MET A 125 7.48 11.23 7.80
C MET A 125 8.00 12.41 6.96
N GLY A 126 7.30 12.78 5.89
CA GLY A 126 7.60 14.00 5.12
C GLY A 126 7.50 15.26 5.98
N LEU A 127 6.45 15.38 6.79
CA LEU A 127 6.26 16.47 7.75
C LEU A 127 7.38 16.49 8.81
N LEU A 128 7.77 15.32 9.34
CA LEU A 128 8.91 15.21 10.25
C LEU A 128 10.19 15.75 9.60
N GLY A 129 10.39 15.47 8.32
CA GLY A 129 11.51 16.01 7.54
C GLY A 129 11.49 17.53 7.44
N THR A 130 10.32 18.17 7.29
CA THR A 130 10.24 19.64 7.32
C THR A 130 10.62 20.23 8.67
N VAL A 131 10.15 19.64 9.75
CA VAL A 131 10.49 20.10 11.11
C VAL A 131 11.98 19.98 11.37
N THR A 132 12.58 18.82 11.03
CA THR A 132 14.04 18.62 11.21
C THR A 132 14.87 19.53 10.32
N GLY A 133 14.47 19.75 9.07
CA GLY A 133 15.15 20.67 8.14
C GLY A 133 15.10 22.12 8.64
N MET A 134 13.97 22.56 9.16
CA MET A 134 13.83 23.91 9.73
C MET A 134 14.65 24.10 11.02
N ILE A 135 14.73 23.07 11.87
CA ILE A 135 15.61 23.11 13.05
C ILE A 135 17.06 23.34 12.64
N ILE A 136 17.56 22.61 11.64
CA ILE A 136 18.91 22.76 11.11
C ILE A 136 19.11 24.17 10.55
N THR A 137 18.14 24.72 9.83
CA THR A 137 18.18 26.09 9.30
C THR A 137 18.33 27.12 10.41
N PHE A 138 17.51 27.02 11.47
CA PHE A 138 17.59 27.95 12.60
C PHE A 138 18.91 27.82 13.39
N GLN A 139 19.42 26.58 13.53
CA GLN A 139 20.75 26.37 14.14
C GLN A 139 21.86 27.04 13.32
N ALA A 140 21.83 26.91 12.00
CA ALA A 140 22.78 27.59 11.10
C ALA A 140 22.72 29.13 11.26
N ILE A 141 21.52 29.70 11.34
CA ILE A 141 21.34 31.15 11.59
C ILE A 141 21.92 31.55 12.94
N THR A 142 21.73 30.74 13.97
CA THR A 142 22.25 31.05 15.33
C THR A 142 23.77 31.01 15.40
N ILE A 143 24.41 30.09 14.65
CA ILE A 143 25.87 29.91 14.67
C ILE A 143 26.58 30.90 13.74
N PHE A 144 26.07 31.07 12.50
CA PHE A 144 26.74 31.85 11.46
C PHE A 144 26.10 33.23 11.23
N GLY A 145 25.02 33.55 11.93
CA GLY A 145 24.20 34.74 11.69
C GLY A 145 23.40 34.64 10.41
N ALA A 146 22.61 35.67 10.07
CA ALA A 146 21.82 35.74 8.85
C ALA A 146 22.68 36.00 7.57
N GLY A 147 24.00 35.93 7.68
CA GLY A 147 24.94 36.27 6.62
C GLY A 147 25.25 35.18 5.62
N ASP A 148 24.75 33.94 5.82
CA ASP A 148 24.93 32.83 4.85
C ASP A 148 23.59 32.36 4.24
N PRO A 149 23.11 33.03 3.16
CA PRO A 149 21.89 32.66 2.46
C PRO A 149 21.93 31.25 1.89
N LYS A 150 23.10 30.71 1.55
CA LYS A 150 23.26 29.38 0.95
C LYS A 150 23.01 28.26 1.95
N ALA A 151 23.51 28.39 3.19
CA ALA A 151 23.23 27.44 4.25
C ALA A 151 21.75 27.43 4.64
N MET A 152 21.12 28.60 4.68
CA MET A 152 19.67 28.72 4.94
C MET A 152 18.83 28.08 3.84
N ALA A 153 19.14 28.38 2.57
CA ALA A 153 18.44 27.80 1.43
C ALA A 153 18.56 26.28 1.36
N GLY A 154 19.71 25.71 1.74
CA GLY A 154 19.94 24.28 1.80
C GLY A 154 19.02 23.56 2.80
N GLY A 155 18.88 24.09 4.01
CA GLY A 155 17.99 23.52 5.03
C GLY A 155 16.50 23.59 4.66
N ILE A 156 16.06 24.71 4.08
CA ILE A 156 14.69 24.88 3.56
C ILE A 156 14.43 23.92 2.39
N SER A 157 15.36 23.80 1.45
CA SER A 157 15.25 22.89 0.32
C SER A 157 15.12 21.43 0.79
N SER A 158 15.98 21.00 1.72
CA SER A 158 15.90 19.68 2.33
C SER A 158 14.53 19.41 2.95
N ALA A 159 14.00 20.35 3.71
CA ALA A 159 12.69 20.27 4.33
C ALA A 159 11.57 20.05 3.28
N LEU A 160 11.55 20.84 2.22
CA LEU A 160 10.52 20.74 1.17
C LEU A 160 10.61 19.41 0.39
N ILE A 161 11.82 18.93 0.11
CA ILE A 161 12.05 17.67 -0.61
C ILE A 161 11.52 16.48 0.18
N THR A 162 11.70 16.42 1.49
CA THR A 162 11.17 15.32 2.31
C THR A 162 9.65 15.25 2.25
N THR A 163 8.96 16.38 2.19
CA THR A 163 7.50 16.40 1.99
C THR A 163 7.11 15.83 0.63
N VAL A 164 7.80 16.22 -0.43
CA VAL A 164 7.57 15.69 -1.77
C VAL A 164 7.78 14.18 -1.80
N LEU A 165 8.86 13.68 -1.20
CA LEU A 165 9.13 12.24 -1.10
C LEU A 165 8.05 11.51 -0.32
N GLY A 166 7.58 12.06 0.80
CA GLY A 166 6.48 11.50 1.58
C GLY A 166 5.20 11.33 0.77
N LEU A 167 4.84 12.34 -0.02
CA LEU A 167 3.65 12.29 -0.90
C LEU A 167 3.86 11.35 -2.10
N LEU A 168 5.06 11.31 -2.69
CA LEU A 168 5.40 10.39 -3.77
C LEU A 168 5.29 8.92 -3.35
N VAL A 169 5.54 8.61 -2.09
CA VAL A 169 5.32 7.26 -1.53
C VAL A 169 3.86 7.05 -1.18
N ALA A 170 3.21 8.01 -0.52
CA ALA A 170 1.85 7.86 -0.02
C ALA A 170 0.83 7.64 -1.13
N ILE A 171 0.85 8.47 -2.18
CA ILE A 171 -0.18 8.46 -3.23
C ILE A 171 -0.22 7.10 -3.97
N PRO A 172 0.90 6.57 -4.50
CA PRO A 172 0.87 5.26 -5.13
C PRO A 172 0.50 4.14 -4.16
N THR A 173 0.93 4.22 -2.88
CA THR A 173 0.62 3.19 -1.88
C THR A 173 -0.87 3.14 -1.57
N VAL A 174 -1.57 4.29 -1.47
CA VAL A 174 -3.04 4.34 -1.31
C VAL A 174 -3.73 3.69 -2.51
N LEU A 175 -3.30 4.03 -3.73
CA LEU A 175 -3.90 3.48 -4.95
C LEU A 175 -3.70 1.96 -5.01
N LEU A 176 -2.50 1.47 -4.74
CA LEU A 176 -2.19 0.04 -4.70
C LEU A 176 -2.98 -0.67 -3.60
N HIS A 177 -3.07 -0.09 -2.40
CA HIS A 177 -3.90 -0.64 -1.32
C HIS A 177 -5.35 -0.80 -1.78
N THR A 178 -5.93 0.20 -2.45
CA THR A 178 -7.31 0.15 -2.94
C THR A 178 -7.51 -1.00 -3.94
N VAL A 179 -6.57 -1.19 -4.87
CA VAL A 179 -6.62 -2.30 -5.85
C VAL A 179 -6.50 -3.65 -5.15
N VAL A 180 -5.57 -3.81 -4.22
CA VAL A 180 -5.35 -5.06 -3.48
C VAL A 180 -6.58 -5.39 -2.63
N ASN A 181 -7.10 -4.39 -1.88
CA ASN A 181 -8.30 -4.54 -1.06
C ASN A 181 -9.52 -4.94 -1.89
N GLY A 182 -9.76 -4.30 -3.03
CA GLY A 182 -10.87 -4.64 -3.91
C GLY A 182 -10.81 -6.09 -4.41
N ARG A 183 -9.60 -6.62 -4.68
CA ARG A 183 -9.44 -8.03 -5.07
C ARG A 183 -9.70 -8.99 -3.91
N ALA A 184 -9.23 -8.67 -2.70
CA ALA A 184 -9.47 -9.48 -1.51
C ALA A 184 -10.98 -9.54 -1.20
N GLN A 185 -11.65 -8.38 -1.21
CA GLN A 185 -13.09 -8.28 -0.98
C GLN A 185 -13.92 -9.04 -2.01
N LYS A 186 -13.52 -9.02 -3.29
CA LYS A 186 -14.19 -9.78 -4.34
C LYS A 186 -14.12 -11.29 -4.08
N ILE A 187 -12.96 -11.81 -3.64
CA ILE A 187 -12.82 -13.22 -3.29
C ILE A 187 -13.69 -13.54 -2.07
N MET A 188 -13.65 -12.73 -1.02
CA MET A 188 -14.46 -12.91 0.18
C MET A 188 -15.97 -12.92 -0.13
N HIS A 189 -16.42 -12.03 -1.01
CA HIS A 189 -17.80 -11.99 -1.45
C HIS A 189 -18.23 -13.31 -2.10
N ILE A 190 -17.40 -13.86 -2.98
CA ILE A 190 -17.68 -15.17 -3.62
C ILE A 190 -17.72 -16.29 -2.57
N LEU A 191 -16.81 -16.29 -1.58
CA LEU A 191 -16.82 -17.31 -0.53
C LEU A 191 -18.13 -17.26 0.28
N ASN A 192 -18.56 -16.05 0.69
CA ASN A 192 -19.80 -15.86 1.44
C ASN A 192 -21.02 -16.24 0.61
N GLU A 193 -21.10 -15.84 -0.66
CA GLU A 193 -22.19 -16.16 -1.58
C GLU A 193 -22.36 -17.67 -1.74
N GLN A 194 -21.26 -18.38 -1.99
CA GLN A 194 -21.30 -19.84 -2.15
C GLN A 194 -21.61 -20.57 -0.84
N ALA A 195 -21.07 -20.12 0.28
CA ALA A 195 -21.38 -20.68 1.59
C ALA A 195 -22.87 -20.54 1.92
N THR A 196 -23.44 -19.34 1.73
CA THR A 196 -24.87 -19.09 1.98
C THR A 196 -25.76 -19.87 1.00
N GLY A 197 -25.37 -19.97 -0.27
CA GLY A 197 -26.11 -20.72 -1.29
C GLY A 197 -26.24 -22.20 -0.93
N ILE A 198 -25.16 -22.85 -0.48
CA ILE A 198 -25.17 -24.26 -0.06
C ILE A 198 -26.08 -24.49 1.15
N VAL A 199 -26.06 -23.58 2.12
CA VAL A 199 -26.92 -23.65 3.30
C VAL A 199 -28.40 -23.50 2.90
N ALA A 200 -28.71 -22.59 2.00
CA ALA A 200 -30.05 -22.38 1.48
C ALA A 200 -30.58 -23.61 0.73
N GLU A 201 -29.79 -24.18 -0.19
CA GLU A 201 -30.16 -25.41 -0.91
C GLU A 201 -30.46 -26.57 0.04
N ARG A 202 -29.67 -26.72 1.11
CA ARG A 202 -29.90 -27.77 2.12
C ARG A 202 -31.15 -27.50 2.94
N ALA A 203 -31.43 -26.25 3.30
CA ALA A 203 -32.64 -25.88 4.03
C ALA A 203 -33.90 -26.19 3.21
N GLU A 204 -33.89 -25.91 1.92
CA GLU A 204 -34.99 -26.23 1.01
C GLU A 204 -35.21 -27.76 0.87
N ALA A 205 -34.10 -28.50 0.76
CA ALA A 205 -34.16 -29.98 0.67
C ALA A 205 -34.66 -30.63 1.96
N ALA A 206 -34.44 -30.01 3.13
CA ALA A 206 -34.91 -30.53 4.44
C ALA A 206 -36.36 -30.12 4.73
N GLY A 207 -36.90 -29.08 4.05
CA GLY A 207 -38.29 -28.61 4.22
C GLY A 207 -39.32 -29.26 3.31
N ASN A 208 -38.87 -30.09 2.33
CA ASN A 208 -39.68 -30.90 1.45
C ASN A 208 -39.69 -32.38 1.92
#